data_9ed4e4aec88a16f50ff4056218e69b2e
#
_entry.id   9ed4e4aec88a16f50ff4056218e69b2e
#
_cell.length_a   1.000
_cell.length_b   1.000
_cell.length_c   1.000
_cell.angle_alpha   90.00
_cell.angle_beta   90.00
_cell.angle_gamma   90.00
#
_symmetry.space_group_name_H-M   'P 1'
#
loop_
_entity.id
_entity.type
_entity.pdbx_description
1 polymer ?
#
loop_
_entity_poly.entity_id
_entity_poly.type
_entity_poly.pdbx_seq_one_letter_code
_entity_poly.pdbx_strand_id
1 'polypeptide(L)'
;MILRAGLIGSSSGWEELLRQCGVPIVAVKAGGEETFSVLIVARPPDPAETSFIRRYLAGGGGVMGSSAYLETLVERREEQVHLAHIVPEPGGEIGGLSLMDIETTGFLPREANCLRTDDLQFAVFAGSIAGGLAVVTPFDPGELLGDFRAVERYFYARPDRLPSERVARVAKGELTHFVAGALKFLHHGRGIPFARLSPFPAGAHNVCAIRIDTDGGTEEEVGDLLAISRETGIPFTWFVDAGSHSGWLGEFSRMTGQEVGLHCYEHRIFLDARKDEENIRRGAAALEKAGVHAEAFAAPFGFWSSDIARAIDGAGFRYSSEFAWACDAYPQHPFADFARYSTLQVPVHPVAIGTLRRCGYTPAQMSQYYRDVVAAKVVRGEPLFFYQHPGHGHWD
;
A
#
# COMPACT_ATOMS: atom_id res chain seq x y z
N MET A 1 8.69 25.28 -18.18
CA MET A 1 8.36 23.83 -18.10
C MET A 1 7.43 23.62 -16.91
N ILE A 2 6.32 22.94 -17.12
CA ILE A 2 5.34 22.67 -16.04
C ILE A 2 5.53 21.23 -15.61
N LEU A 3 5.79 20.99 -14.32
CA LEU A 3 5.95 19.65 -13.77
C LEU A 3 4.57 18.96 -13.68
N ARG A 4 4.19 18.24 -14.73
CA ARG A 4 2.99 17.43 -14.81
C ARG A 4 3.22 16.22 -15.71
N ALA A 5 2.42 15.16 -15.52
CA ALA A 5 2.42 14.00 -16.40
C ALA A 5 1.40 14.18 -17.53
N GLY A 6 1.83 13.96 -18.77
CA GLY A 6 0.95 13.75 -19.90
C GLY A 6 0.47 12.30 -19.91
N LEU A 7 -0.83 12.07 -20.12
CA LEU A 7 -1.40 10.73 -20.16
C LEU A 7 -1.98 10.44 -21.55
N ILE A 8 -1.44 9.41 -22.24
CA ILE A 8 -2.01 8.83 -23.45
C ILE A 8 -2.95 7.69 -23.03
N GLY A 9 -4.21 7.84 -23.36
CA GLY A 9 -5.28 6.96 -22.92
C GLY A 9 -5.95 7.44 -21.64
N SER A 10 -7.17 6.96 -21.41
CA SER A 10 -7.91 7.16 -20.16
C SER A 10 -7.69 5.94 -19.27
N SER A 11 -7.12 6.12 -18.09
CA SER A 11 -6.92 5.07 -17.10
C SER A 11 -7.08 5.67 -15.71
N SER A 12 -8.20 5.36 -15.07
CA SER A 12 -8.49 5.81 -13.70
C SER A 12 -7.45 5.31 -12.68
N GLY A 13 -6.85 4.13 -12.91
CA GLY A 13 -5.77 3.61 -12.08
C GLY A 13 -4.49 4.45 -12.20
N TRP A 14 -4.09 4.83 -13.41
CA TRP A 14 -2.97 5.74 -13.61
C TRP A 14 -3.24 7.14 -13.05
N GLU A 15 -4.45 7.66 -13.24
CA GLU A 15 -4.85 8.93 -12.67
C GLU A 15 -4.77 8.92 -11.14
N GLU A 16 -5.18 7.82 -10.51
CA GLU A 16 -5.09 7.68 -9.06
C GLU A 16 -3.64 7.52 -8.59
N LEU A 17 -2.80 6.69 -9.23
CA LEU A 17 -1.38 6.57 -8.92
C LEU A 17 -0.66 7.92 -8.96
N LEU A 18 -0.86 8.68 -10.02
CA LEU A 18 -0.23 10.00 -10.18
C LEU A 18 -0.75 11.00 -9.14
N ARG A 19 -2.05 10.94 -8.82
CA ARG A 19 -2.65 11.77 -7.76
C ARG A 19 -2.05 11.45 -6.38
N GLN A 20 -1.86 10.18 -6.06
CA GLN A 20 -1.22 9.74 -4.81
C GLN A 20 0.26 10.15 -4.75
N CYS A 21 0.96 10.19 -5.87
CA CYS A 21 2.29 10.79 -5.98
C CYS A 21 2.29 12.32 -5.87
N GLY A 22 1.13 12.97 -5.90
CA GLY A 22 1.02 14.44 -5.94
C GLY A 22 1.45 15.04 -7.29
N VAL A 23 1.37 14.28 -8.38
CA VAL A 23 1.78 14.68 -9.72
C VAL A 23 0.55 15.15 -10.53
N PRO A 24 0.47 16.41 -10.95
CA PRO A 24 -0.60 16.90 -11.80
C PRO A 24 -0.64 16.18 -13.16
N ILE A 25 -1.83 16.00 -13.71
CA ILE A 25 -2.07 15.25 -14.94
C ILE A 25 -2.67 16.14 -16.02
N VAL A 26 -2.35 15.82 -17.27
CA VAL A 26 -3.00 16.38 -18.45
C VAL A 26 -3.23 15.28 -19.48
N ALA A 27 -4.46 15.21 -20.03
CA ALA A 27 -4.73 14.31 -21.14
C ALA A 27 -4.00 14.81 -22.41
N VAL A 28 -3.28 13.90 -23.07
CA VAL A 28 -2.49 14.19 -24.26
C VAL A 28 -3.29 13.84 -25.51
N LYS A 29 -3.34 14.79 -26.47
CA LYS A 29 -3.87 14.52 -27.82
C LYS A 29 -2.69 14.62 -28.80
N ALA A 30 -2.60 13.67 -29.73
CA ALA A 30 -1.58 13.72 -30.78
C ALA A 30 -1.71 15.04 -31.57
N GLY A 31 -0.61 15.83 -31.66
CA GLY A 31 -0.60 17.14 -32.31
C GLY A 31 -0.91 18.35 -31.42
N GLY A 32 -1.19 18.15 -30.10
CA GLY A 32 -1.30 19.24 -29.14
C GLY A 32 0.05 19.76 -28.67
N GLU A 33 0.04 20.93 -28.00
CA GLU A 33 1.26 21.47 -27.36
C GLU A 33 1.76 20.58 -26.22
N GLU A 34 3.08 20.39 -26.11
CA GLU A 34 3.72 19.64 -25.04
C GLU A 34 3.75 20.49 -23.76
N THR A 35 2.72 20.40 -22.94
CA THR A 35 2.61 21.13 -21.66
C THR A 35 2.90 20.25 -20.44
N PHE A 36 3.67 19.17 -20.62
CA PHE A 36 4.01 18.20 -19.58
C PHE A 36 5.51 17.88 -19.57
N SER A 37 5.99 17.34 -18.47
CA SER A 37 7.42 17.01 -18.28
C SER A 37 7.74 15.53 -18.48
N VAL A 38 6.74 14.65 -18.43
CA VAL A 38 6.85 13.20 -18.63
C VAL A 38 5.57 12.69 -19.29
N LEU A 39 5.71 11.65 -20.10
CA LEU A 39 4.59 11.02 -20.80
C LEU A 39 4.34 9.62 -20.25
N ILE A 40 3.12 9.34 -19.86
CA ILE A 40 2.63 8.02 -19.46
C ILE A 40 1.79 7.43 -20.58
N VAL A 41 2.10 6.20 -20.98
CA VAL A 41 1.34 5.46 -21.99
C VAL A 41 0.52 4.38 -21.28
N ALA A 42 -0.77 4.64 -21.12
CA ALA A 42 -1.71 3.85 -20.32
C ALA A 42 -2.60 2.89 -21.13
N ARG A 43 -2.39 2.80 -22.44
CA ARG A 43 -2.99 1.84 -23.37
C ARG A 43 -2.15 1.71 -24.64
N PRO A 44 -2.38 0.73 -25.48
CA PRO A 44 -1.73 0.69 -26.81
C PRO A 44 -1.99 2.00 -27.57
N PRO A 45 -0.93 2.72 -28.00
CA PRO A 45 -1.07 3.96 -28.77
C PRO A 45 -1.48 3.67 -30.21
N ASP A 46 -2.26 4.56 -30.79
CA ASP A 46 -2.52 4.55 -32.21
C ASP A 46 -1.29 5.00 -33.04
N PRO A 47 -1.28 4.89 -34.39
CA PRO A 47 -0.14 5.28 -35.21
C PRO A 47 0.25 6.78 -35.08
N ALA A 48 -0.71 7.68 -34.86
CA ALA A 48 -0.43 9.11 -34.69
C ALA A 48 0.21 9.38 -33.32
N GLU A 49 -0.30 8.72 -32.27
CA GLU A 49 0.25 8.73 -30.93
C GLU A 49 1.64 8.11 -30.90
N THR A 50 1.87 6.98 -31.57
CA THR A 50 3.19 6.35 -31.69
C THR A 50 4.20 7.32 -32.35
N SER A 51 3.81 8.00 -33.42
CA SER A 51 4.62 9.00 -34.08
C SER A 51 4.91 10.19 -33.16
N PHE A 52 3.94 10.61 -32.35
CA PHE A 52 4.09 11.65 -31.35
C PHE A 52 5.09 11.23 -30.26
N ILE A 53 4.95 10.02 -29.69
CA ILE A 53 5.86 9.47 -28.66
C ILE A 53 7.31 9.47 -29.17
N ARG A 54 7.52 9.01 -30.41
CA ARG A 54 8.87 9.00 -31.05
C ARG A 54 9.47 10.41 -31.17
N ARG A 55 8.68 11.39 -31.63
CA ARG A 55 9.15 12.80 -31.72
C ARG A 55 9.44 13.36 -30.31
N TYR A 56 8.60 13.08 -29.33
CA TYR A 56 8.79 13.52 -27.96
C TYR A 56 10.10 12.95 -27.35
N LEU A 57 10.39 11.67 -27.56
CA LEU A 57 11.65 11.05 -27.18
C LEU A 57 12.84 11.67 -27.91
N ALA A 58 12.76 11.86 -29.23
CA ALA A 58 13.81 12.49 -30.03
C ALA A 58 14.11 13.91 -29.58
N GLY A 59 13.15 14.61 -29.01
CA GLY A 59 13.31 15.93 -28.37
C GLY A 59 13.86 15.85 -26.93
N GLY A 60 14.31 14.70 -26.45
CA GLY A 60 14.81 14.50 -25.09
C GLY A 60 13.70 14.29 -24.05
N GLY A 61 12.53 13.85 -24.46
CA GLY A 61 11.40 13.55 -23.59
C GLY A 61 11.60 12.34 -22.68
N GLY A 62 10.78 12.20 -21.65
CA GLY A 62 10.75 11.02 -20.76
C GLY A 62 9.43 10.27 -20.87
N VAL A 63 9.45 8.94 -21.07
CA VAL A 63 8.27 8.12 -21.29
C VAL A 63 8.23 6.96 -20.31
N MET A 64 7.04 6.62 -19.79
CA MET A 64 6.79 5.41 -19.00
C MET A 64 5.56 4.67 -19.53
N GLY A 65 5.63 3.34 -19.54
CA GLY A 65 4.53 2.47 -19.92
C GLY A 65 4.88 1.00 -19.86
N SER A 66 3.90 0.12 -20.11
CA SER A 66 4.18 -1.30 -20.19
C SER A 66 4.83 -1.71 -21.52
N SER A 67 5.56 -2.80 -21.52
CA SER A 67 6.18 -3.38 -22.72
C SER A 67 5.13 -3.77 -23.78
N ALA A 68 3.91 -4.11 -23.34
CA ALA A 68 2.79 -4.38 -24.24
C ALA A 68 2.30 -3.14 -24.99
N TYR A 69 2.45 -1.96 -24.41
CA TYR A 69 2.01 -0.69 -25.04
C TYR A 69 3.15 0.00 -25.81
N LEU A 70 4.37 -0.26 -25.44
CA LEU A 70 5.56 0.37 -26.01
C LEU A 70 6.36 -0.59 -26.94
N GLU A 71 5.77 -1.68 -27.42
CA GLU A 71 6.43 -2.70 -28.25
C GLU A 71 7.05 -2.15 -29.55
N THR A 72 6.53 -1.04 -30.07
CA THR A 72 7.08 -0.35 -31.25
C THR A 72 8.35 0.48 -30.93
N LEU A 73 8.68 0.64 -29.67
CA LEU A 73 9.82 1.44 -29.18
C LEU A 73 10.86 0.56 -28.47
N VAL A 74 10.41 -0.41 -27.69
CA VAL A 74 11.25 -1.35 -26.95
C VAL A 74 10.81 -2.77 -27.29
N GLU A 75 11.71 -3.55 -27.86
CA GLU A 75 11.44 -4.96 -28.11
C GLU A 75 11.11 -5.68 -26.80
N ARG A 76 10.08 -6.49 -26.81
CA ARG A 76 9.71 -7.37 -25.71
C ARG A 76 10.05 -8.81 -26.04
N ARG A 77 10.19 -9.67 -25.03
CA ARG A 77 10.30 -11.11 -25.23
C ARG A 77 8.95 -11.65 -25.73
N GLU A 78 8.99 -12.71 -26.50
CA GLU A 78 7.77 -13.32 -27.04
C GLU A 78 6.99 -14.10 -25.98
N GLU A 79 7.70 -14.66 -25.02
CA GLU A 79 7.12 -15.44 -23.93
C GLU A 79 6.54 -14.54 -22.85
N GLN A 80 5.31 -14.84 -22.47
CA GLN A 80 4.67 -14.23 -21.30
C GLN A 80 5.14 -14.94 -20.04
N VAL A 81 5.57 -14.19 -19.04
CA VAL A 81 6.04 -14.73 -17.77
C VAL A 81 5.06 -14.41 -16.65
N HIS A 82 4.99 -15.32 -15.70
CA HIS A 82 4.32 -15.04 -14.41
C HIS A 82 5.27 -14.21 -13.54
N LEU A 83 4.71 -13.23 -12.85
CA LEU A 83 5.42 -12.28 -11.99
C LEU A 83 4.76 -12.30 -10.61
N ALA A 84 5.34 -13.04 -9.67
CA ALA A 84 4.89 -13.03 -8.28
C ALA A 84 5.42 -11.80 -7.53
N HIS A 85 6.69 -11.47 -7.77
CA HIS A 85 7.38 -10.37 -7.11
C HIS A 85 8.24 -9.58 -8.07
N ILE A 86 8.49 -8.33 -7.72
CA ILE A 86 9.60 -7.54 -8.25
C ILE A 86 10.60 -7.30 -7.13
N VAL A 87 11.82 -7.74 -7.37
CA VAL A 87 12.95 -7.65 -6.44
C VAL A 87 13.77 -6.41 -6.76
N PRO A 88 14.02 -5.51 -5.79
CA PRO A 88 14.87 -4.35 -6.02
C PRO A 88 16.33 -4.77 -6.26
N GLU A 89 17.01 -4.01 -7.13
CA GLU A 89 18.44 -4.14 -7.36
C GLU A 89 19.19 -3.15 -6.45
N PRO A 90 20.14 -3.59 -5.61
CA PRO A 90 20.94 -2.69 -4.81
C PRO A 90 21.72 -1.69 -5.69
N GLY A 91 21.54 -0.40 -5.46
CA GLY A 91 22.17 0.66 -6.27
C GLY A 91 21.60 0.84 -7.67
N GLY A 92 20.45 0.23 -7.96
CA GLY A 92 19.77 0.37 -9.25
C GLY A 92 19.26 1.80 -9.52
N GLU A 93 18.99 2.09 -10.78
CA GLU A 93 18.50 3.41 -11.26
C GLU A 93 17.19 3.86 -10.59
N ILE A 94 16.31 2.92 -10.26
CA ILE A 94 15.08 3.13 -9.50
C ILE A 94 15.32 2.59 -8.10
N GLY A 95 15.90 3.42 -7.22
CA GLY A 95 16.28 3.04 -5.86
C GLY A 95 15.19 3.26 -4.82
N GLY A 96 15.43 2.75 -3.62
CA GLY A 96 14.60 2.98 -2.43
C GLY A 96 13.35 2.11 -2.35
N LEU A 97 13.28 1.04 -3.15
CA LEU A 97 12.18 0.07 -3.12
C LEU A 97 12.47 -1.10 -2.18
N SER A 98 11.42 -1.69 -1.62
CA SER A 98 11.43 -3.01 -1.04
C SER A 98 10.91 -4.08 -2.02
N LEU A 99 10.79 -5.31 -1.58
CA LEU A 99 10.15 -6.36 -2.35
C LEU A 99 8.72 -5.95 -2.68
N MET A 100 8.36 -5.93 -3.96
CA MET A 100 7.03 -5.56 -4.42
C MET A 100 6.27 -6.79 -4.92
N ASP A 101 5.27 -7.21 -4.16
CA ASP A 101 4.32 -8.24 -4.59
C ASP A 101 3.41 -7.68 -5.68
N ILE A 102 3.26 -8.39 -6.81
CA ILE A 102 2.42 -7.95 -7.92
C ILE A 102 1.50 -9.03 -8.48
N GLU A 103 1.86 -10.30 -8.35
CA GLU A 103 1.06 -11.47 -8.73
C GLU A 103 0.28 -11.29 -10.05
N THR A 104 0.99 -11.10 -11.14
CA THR A 104 0.44 -10.83 -12.46
C THR A 104 1.20 -11.61 -13.54
N THR A 105 0.84 -11.39 -14.79
CA THR A 105 1.59 -11.88 -15.96
C THR A 105 1.98 -10.74 -16.86
N GLY A 106 3.08 -10.88 -17.59
CA GLY A 106 3.52 -9.82 -18.49
C GLY A 106 4.64 -10.26 -19.43
N PHE A 107 5.06 -9.35 -20.29
CA PHE A 107 6.15 -9.57 -21.22
C PHE A 107 7.37 -8.76 -20.78
N LEU A 108 8.49 -9.43 -20.53
CA LEU A 108 9.73 -8.75 -20.16
C LEU A 108 10.26 -7.93 -21.34
N PRO A 109 10.69 -6.68 -21.14
CA PRO A 109 11.50 -5.96 -22.14
C PRO A 109 12.77 -6.77 -22.46
N ARG A 110 13.16 -6.85 -23.73
CA ARG A 110 14.33 -7.63 -24.14
C ARG A 110 15.62 -7.08 -23.50
N GLU A 111 15.74 -5.76 -23.44
CA GLU A 111 16.88 -5.06 -22.88
C GLU A 111 16.63 -4.61 -21.41
N ALA A 112 15.79 -5.34 -20.66
CA ALA A 112 15.58 -5.07 -19.25
C ALA A 112 16.93 -5.04 -18.49
N ASN A 113 17.11 -4.06 -17.62
CA ASN A 113 18.40 -3.78 -16.98
C ASN A 113 18.27 -3.39 -15.50
N CYS A 114 17.08 -3.24 -14.99
CA CYS A 114 16.87 -2.95 -13.59
C CYS A 114 15.66 -3.71 -13.03
N LEU A 115 15.61 -3.84 -11.71
CA LEU A 115 14.66 -4.65 -10.97
C LEU A 115 14.59 -6.10 -11.52
N ARG A 116 14.35 -7.06 -10.66
CA ARG A 116 14.35 -8.47 -11.06
C ARG A 116 13.02 -9.12 -10.76
N THR A 117 12.74 -10.19 -11.47
CA THR A 117 11.69 -11.15 -11.13
C THR A 117 12.13 -12.05 -9.98
N ASP A 118 11.24 -12.88 -9.46
CA ASP A 118 11.53 -13.91 -8.46
C ASP A 118 12.58 -14.95 -8.91
N ASP A 119 12.68 -15.24 -10.21
CA ASP A 119 13.73 -16.07 -10.82
C ASP A 119 14.98 -15.27 -11.22
N LEU A 120 15.13 -14.05 -10.71
CA LEU A 120 16.28 -13.15 -10.84
C LEU A 120 16.56 -12.63 -12.27
N GLN A 121 15.64 -12.77 -13.20
CA GLN A 121 15.75 -12.12 -14.50
C GLN A 121 15.49 -10.62 -14.38
N PHE A 122 16.20 -9.79 -15.14
CA PHE A 122 15.84 -8.37 -15.22
C PHE A 122 14.43 -8.19 -15.80
N ALA A 123 13.64 -7.34 -15.13
CA ALA A 123 12.22 -7.20 -15.40
C ALA A 123 11.84 -5.84 -16.01
N VAL A 124 12.55 -4.79 -15.67
CA VAL A 124 12.23 -3.41 -16.06
C VAL A 124 13.38 -2.84 -16.89
N PHE A 125 13.05 -2.16 -17.96
CA PHE A 125 14.00 -1.32 -18.68
C PHE A 125 13.94 0.11 -18.13
N ALA A 126 15.09 0.67 -17.79
CA ALA A 126 15.23 2.08 -17.45
C ALA A 126 16.51 2.61 -18.13
N GLY A 127 16.36 3.52 -19.09
CA GLY A 127 17.50 3.96 -19.86
C GLY A 127 17.16 4.89 -21.02
N SER A 128 18.21 5.22 -21.81
CA SER A 128 18.08 6.08 -22.98
C SER A 128 17.52 5.31 -24.17
N ILE A 129 16.56 5.92 -24.87
CA ILE A 129 15.97 5.40 -26.10
C ILE A 129 15.62 6.54 -27.05
N ALA A 130 15.96 6.41 -28.32
CA ALA A 130 15.61 7.36 -29.38
C ALA A 130 15.89 8.84 -29.06
N GLY A 131 16.92 9.12 -28.24
CA GLY A 131 17.33 10.47 -27.83
C GLY A 131 16.68 10.98 -26.53
N GLY A 132 15.72 10.25 -25.95
CA GLY A 132 15.09 10.53 -24.66
C GLY A 132 15.36 9.44 -23.62
N LEU A 133 14.55 9.42 -22.57
CA LEU A 133 14.57 8.39 -21.52
C LEU A 133 13.28 7.59 -21.46
N ALA A 134 13.35 6.30 -21.16
CA ALA A 134 12.18 5.49 -20.95
C ALA A 134 12.29 4.63 -19.69
N VAL A 135 11.14 4.36 -19.07
CA VAL A 135 10.93 3.28 -18.10
C VAL A 135 9.85 2.37 -18.68
N VAL A 136 10.20 1.11 -18.93
CA VAL A 136 9.29 0.12 -19.52
C VAL A 136 9.15 -1.07 -18.59
N THR A 137 7.92 -1.34 -18.19
CA THR A 137 7.55 -2.39 -17.22
C THR A 137 6.93 -3.60 -17.93
N PRO A 138 7.04 -4.82 -17.38
CA PRO A 138 6.33 -5.97 -17.92
C PRO A 138 4.82 -5.97 -17.61
N PHE A 139 4.34 -5.06 -16.78
CA PHE A 139 2.96 -4.93 -16.32
C PHE A 139 2.47 -3.49 -16.45
N ASP A 140 1.18 -3.27 -16.35
CA ASP A 140 0.60 -1.92 -16.23
C ASP A 140 0.36 -1.56 -14.75
N PRO A 141 1.12 -0.61 -14.18
CA PRO A 141 0.90 -0.15 -12.81
C PRO A 141 -0.50 0.36 -12.51
N GLY A 142 -1.17 0.98 -13.48
CA GLY A 142 -2.54 1.48 -13.32
C GLY A 142 -3.57 0.35 -13.16
N GLU A 143 -3.40 -0.76 -13.89
CA GLU A 143 -4.25 -1.94 -13.73
C GLU A 143 -4.01 -2.61 -12.38
N LEU A 144 -2.76 -2.73 -11.95
CA LEU A 144 -2.41 -3.37 -10.68
C LEU A 144 -2.94 -2.60 -9.46
N LEU A 145 -3.03 -1.29 -9.51
CA LEU A 145 -3.61 -0.51 -8.41
C LEU A 145 -5.04 -0.92 -8.10
N GLY A 146 -5.82 -1.28 -9.12
CA GLY A 146 -7.21 -1.73 -8.99
C GLY A 146 -7.38 -3.17 -8.49
N ASP A 147 -6.31 -3.94 -8.34
CA ASP A 147 -6.40 -5.31 -7.83
C ASP A 147 -6.55 -5.31 -6.30
N PHE A 148 -7.77 -5.55 -5.82
CA PHE A 148 -8.11 -5.62 -4.40
C PHE A 148 -8.24 -7.05 -3.86
N ARG A 149 -7.75 -8.06 -4.59
CA ARG A 149 -7.74 -9.45 -4.12
C ARG A 149 -6.72 -9.64 -3.02
N ALA A 150 -7.03 -10.52 -2.09
CA ALA A 150 -6.14 -10.94 -1.02
C ALA A 150 -5.69 -12.39 -1.25
N VAL A 151 -4.48 -12.70 -0.80
CA VAL A 151 -3.83 -14.01 -0.93
C VAL A 151 -3.16 -14.39 0.39
N GLU A 152 -3.10 -15.68 0.69
CA GLU A 152 -2.28 -16.19 1.79
C GLU A 152 -0.81 -16.05 1.44
N ARG A 153 -0.04 -15.34 2.30
CA ARG A 153 1.41 -15.20 2.16
C ARG A 153 2.11 -15.70 3.40
N TYR A 154 3.28 -16.30 3.17
CA TYR A 154 4.19 -16.76 4.20
C TYR A 154 5.32 -15.75 4.35
N PHE A 155 5.59 -15.35 5.58
CA PHE A 155 6.61 -14.35 5.89
C PHE A 155 7.87 -15.02 6.39
N TYR A 156 9.01 -14.68 5.81
CA TYR A 156 10.29 -15.22 6.27
C TYR A 156 10.60 -14.71 7.68
N ALA A 157 10.70 -15.66 8.58
CA ALA A 157 11.07 -15.39 9.97
C ALA A 157 12.05 -16.44 10.49
N ARG A 158 11.77 -17.73 10.28
CA ARG A 158 12.61 -18.86 10.67
C ARG A 158 12.39 -20.03 9.70
N PRO A 159 13.43 -20.90 9.50
CA PRO A 159 13.37 -21.93 8.44
C PRO A 159 12.39 -23.07 8.71
N ASP A 160 12.05 -23.34 9.96
CA ASP A 160 11.26 -24.50 10.35
C ASP A 160 9.74 -24.26 10.35
N ARG A 161 9.30 -23.04 10.58
CA ARG A 161 7.88 -22.69 10.51
C ARG A 161 7.70 -21.19 10.21
N LEU A 162 7.09 -20.88 9.09
CA LEU A 162 6.85 -19.51 8.65
C LEU A 162 5.46 -19.02 9.11
N PRO A 163 5.37 -17.86 9.75
CA PRO A 163 4.08 -17.20 9.97
C PRO A 163 3.43 -16.87 8.64
N SER A 164 2.11 -17.02 8.58
CA SER A 164 1.33 -16.65 7.39
C SER A 164 0.18 -15.73 7.76
N GLU A 165 -0.25 -14.93 6.78
CA GLU A 165 -1.41 -14.07 6.89
C GLU A 165 -2.04 -13.84 5.50
N ARG A 166 -3.34 -13.57 5.50
CA ARG A 166 -4.08 -13.25 4.28
C ARG A 166 -4.00 -11.75 3.99
N VAL A 167 -3.08 -11.36 3.13
CA VAL A 167 -2.76 -9.97 2.82
C VAL A 167 -3.10 -9.59 1.38
N ALA A 168 -2.98 -8.31 1.06
CA ALA A 168 -3.14 -7.81 -0.31
C ALA A 168 -2.27 -8.59 -1.31
N ARG A 169 -2.86 -8.93 -2.44
CA ARG A 169 -2.17 -9.60 -3.55
C ARG A 169 -1.12 -8.69 -4.21
N VAL A 170 -1.41 -7.39 -4.28
CA VAL A 170 -0.52 -6.37 -4.84
C VAL A 170 -0.07 -5.42 -3.74
N ALA A 171 1.24 -5.23 -3.60
CA ALA A 171 1.84 -4.26 -2.69
C ALA A 171 1.67 -2.83 -3.21
N LYS A 172 0.49 -2.25 -3.00
CA LYS A 172 0.08 -0.97 -3.61
C LYS A 172 0.95 0.22 -3.18
N GLY A 173 1.41 0.23 -1.95
CA GLY A 173 2.34 1.25 -1.47
C GLY A 173 3.67 1.20 -2.19
N GLU A 174 4.25 0.01 -2.36
CA GLU A 174 5.48 -0.18 -3.13
C GLU A 174 5.27 0.12 -4.62
N LEU A 175 4.10 -0.24 -5.18
CA LEU A 175 3.75 0.12 -6.55
C LEU A 175 3.72 1.65 -6.75
N THR A 176 3.13 2.38 -5.81
CA THR A 176 3.11 3.85 -5.83
C THR A 176 4.53 4.42 -5.67
N HIS A 177 5.33 3.83 -4.79
CA HIS A 177 6.73 4.21 -4.59
C HIS A 177 7.58 3.94 -5.83
N PHE A 178 7.38 2.80 -6.49
CA PHE A 178 8.01 2.47 -7.76
C PHE A 178 7.70 3.50 -8.84
N VAL A 179 6.42 3.85 -9.03
CA VAL A 179 6.02 4.87 -10.02
C VAL A 179 6.68 6.22 -9.70
N ALA A 180 6.69 6.64 -8.44
CA ALA A 180 7.37 7.87 -8.04
C ALA A 180 8.88 7.82 -8.30
N GLY A 181 9.53 6.68 -8.06
CA GLY A 181 10.94 6.43 -8.38
C GLY A 181 11.22 6.51 -9.88
N ALA A 182 10.37 5.89 -10.69
CA ALA A 182 10.46 5.93 -12.15
C ALA A 182 10.29 7.37 -12.69
N LEU A 183 9.33 8.12 -12.16
CA LEU A 183 9.14 9.53 -12.51
C LEU A 183 10.35 10.38 -12.11
N LYS A 184 10.92 10.14 -10.93
CA LYS A 184 12.14 10.80 -10.47
C LYS A 184 13.31 10.52 -11.42
N PHE A 185 13.52 9.25 -11.81
CA PHE A 185 14.53 8.87 -12.80
C PHE A 185 14.36 9.62 -14.11
N LEU A 186 13.14 9.61 -14.68
CA LEU A 186 12.83 10.29 -15.95
C LEU A 186 13.01 11.80 -15.89
N HIS A 187 12.85 12.44 -14.73
CA HIS A 187 13.09 13.86 -14.54
C HIS A 187 14.57 14.16 -14.33
N HIS A 188 15.21 13.51 -13.34
CA HIS A 188 16.59 13.80 -12.97
C HIS A 188 17.58 13.46 -14.09
N GLY A 189 17.38 12.33 -14.80
CA GLY A 189 18.21 11.97 -15.95
C GLY A 189 18.15 12.94 -17.12
N ARG A 190 17.20 13.88 -17.10
CA ARG A 190 17.04 14.97 -18.06
C ARG A 190 17.38 16.33 -17.48
N GLY A 191 17.96 16.38 -16.27
CA GLY A 191 18.28 17.63 -15.58
C GLY A 191 17.06 18.43 -15.11
N ILE A 192 15.90 17.78 -14.94
CA ILE A 192 14.65 18.39 -14.50
C ILE A 192 14.41 18.02 -13.04
N PRO A 193 14.05 18.99 -12.15
CA PRO A 193 13.69 18.65 -10.78
C PRO A 193 12.41 17.80 -10.74
N PHE A 194 12.31 16.88 -9.77
CA PHE A 194 11.10 16.15 -9.46
C PHE A 194 10.59 16.54 -8.09
N ALA A 195 9.32 16.89 -7.99
CA ALA A 195 8.62 17.18 -6.74
C ALA A 195 7.43 16.23 -6.57
N ARG A 196 7.26 15.72 -5.36
CA ARG A 196 6.11 14.90 -4.98
C ARG A 196 5.63 15.27 -3.58
N LEU A 197 4.42 14.84 -3.22
CA LEU A 197 3.97 14.92 -1.83
C LEU A 197 4.85 14.01 -0.96
N SER A 198 5.21 14.51 0.22
CA SER A 198 5.87 13.68 1.23
C SER A 198 4.87 12.63 1.74
N PRO A 199 5.27 11.35 1.86
CA PRO A 199 4.40 10.34 2.47
C PRO A 199 4.25 10.52 3.99
N PHE A 200 5.09 11.36 4.61
CA PHE A 200 5.09 11.62 6.04
C PHE A 200 4.85 13.10 6.35
N PRO A 201 4.15 13.41 7.47
CA PRO A 201 3.88 14.78 7.86
C PRO A 201 5.14 15.49 8.39
N ALA A 202 5.13 16.82 8.30
CA ALA A 202 6.05 17.72 9.00
C ALA A 202 7.56 17.40 8.83
N GLY A 203 7.96 16.80 7.69
CA GLY A 203 9.38 16.48 7.42
C GLY A 203 9.91 15.27 8.20
N ALA A 204 9.04 14.47 8.80
CA ALA A 204 9.44 13.20 9.39
C ALA A 204 10.03 12.26 8.32
N HIS A 205 11.05 11.48 8.70
CA HIS A 205 11.66 10.46 7.83
C HIS A 205 11.01 9.09 8.01
N ASN A 206 10.43 8.84 9.19
CA ASN A 206 9.65 7.65 9.55
C ASN A 206 8.53 8.07 10.48
N VAL A 207 7.49 7.28 10.53
CA VAL A 207 6.41 7.37 11.51
C VAL A 207 6.17 6.00 12.12
N CYS A 208 5.82 5.96 13.40
CA CYS A 208 5.53 4.73 14.13
C CYS A 208 4.15 4.82 14.76
N ALA A 209 3.37 3.75 14.66
CA ALA A 209 2.13 3.57 15.39
C ALA A 209 1.97 2.12 15.82
N ILE A 210 1.35 1.92 16.98
CA ILE A 210 1.00 0.60 17.49
C ILE A 210 -0.52 0.56 17.63
N ARG A 211 -1.12 -0.35 16.93
CA ARG A 211 -2.55 -0.64 16.94
C ARG A 211 -2.82 -1.83 17.85
N ILE A 212 -3.87 -1.75 18.66
CA ILE A 212 -4.38 -2.86 19.47
C ILE A 212 -5.79 -3.17 19.01
N ASP A 213 -5.98 -4.37 18.45
CA ASP A 213 -7.31 -4.91 18.15
C ASP A 213 -7.77 -5.64 19.40
N THR A 214 -8.82 -5.13 20.06
CA THR A 214 -9.18 -5.62 21.39
C THR A 214 -9.88 -6.98 21.36
N ASP A 215 -10.41 -7.40 20.22
CA ASP A 215 -11.14 -8.65 19.99
C ASP A 215 -12.05 -9.02 21.18
N GLY A 216 -11.93 -10.21 21.76
CA GLY A 216 -12.62 -10.60 22.97
C GLY A 216 -11.80 -10.48 24.24
N GLY A 217 -10.77 -9.60 24.24
CA GLY A 217 -9.89 -9.41 25.40
C GLY A 217 -10.63 -8.94 26.66
N THR A 218 -10.13 -9.34 27.83
CA THR A 218 -10.69 -8.92 29.12
C THR A 218 -10.28 -7.51 29.48
N GLU A 219 -11.00 -6.88 30.41
CA GLU A 219 -10.63 -5.56 30.95
C GLU A 219 -9.24 -5.56 31.58
N GLU A 220 -8.83 -6.66 32.26
CA GLU A 220 -7.50 -6.83 32.85
C GLU A 220 -6.41 -6.85 31.77
N GLU A 221 -6.57 -7.65 30.71
CA GLU A 221 -5.61 -7.76 29.60
C GLU A 221 -5.44 -6.44 28.83
N VAL A 222 -6.53 -5.70 28.63
CA VAL A 222 -6.49 -4.35 28.05
C VAL A 222 -5.79 -3.38 29.00
N GLY A 223 -6.04 -3.50 30.32
CA GLY A 223 -5.38 -2.74 31.36
C GLY A 223 -3.86 -2.95 31.40
N ASP A 224 -3.40 -4.20 31.22
CA ASP A 224 -1.96 -4.54 31.15
C ASP A 224 -1.29 -3.87 29.94
N LEU A 225 -1.90 -3.91 28.77
CA LEU A 225 -1.36 -3.22 27.58
C LEU A 225 -1.37 -1.69 27.76
N LEU A 226 -2.40 -1.14 28.41
CA LEU A 226 -2.45 0.29 28.72
C LEU A 226 -1.33 0.68 29.72
N ALA A 227 -1.00 -0.18 30.67
CA ALA A 227 0.12 0.03 31.58
C ALA A 227 1.46 0.06 30.82
N ILE A 228 1.67 -0.85 29.86
CA ILE A 228 2.85 -0.85 28.96
C ILE A 228 2.93 0.46 28.16
N SER A 229 1.82 0.93 27.59
CA SER A 229 1.79 2.21 26.88
C SER A 229 2.21 3.39 27.77
N ARG A 230 1.71 3.42 29.00
CA ARG A 230 2.06 4.47 29.99
C ARG A 230 3.50 4.40 30.43
N GLU A 231 4.01 3.21 30.71
CA GLU A 231 5.40 2.97 31.12
C GLU A 231 6.41 3.36 30.04
N THR A 232 6.10 3.01 28.79
CA THR A 232 6.97 3.32 27.65
C THR A 232 6.80 4.74 27.10
N GLY A 233 5.70 5.42 27.45
CA GLY A 233 5.32 6.71 26.90
C GLY A 233 4.91 6.66 25.43
N ILE A 234 4.66 5.45 24.87
CA ILE A 234 4.23 5.25 23.50
C ILE A 234 2.71 5.14 23.47
N PRO A 235 1.97 6.08 22.83
CA PRO A 235 0.52 5.96 22.71
C PRO A 235 0.15 4.83 21.76
N PHE A 236 -0.95 4.13 22.06
CA PHE A 236 -1.55 3.13 21.18
C PHE A 236 -2.83 3.63 20.58
N THR A 237 -3.21 3.05 19.42
CA THR A 237 -4.54 3.17 18.84
C THR A 237 -5.33 1.90 19.16
N TRP A 238 -6.44 2.03 19.86
CA TRP A 238 -7.27 0.92 20.33
C TRP A 238 -8.47 0.74 19.41
N PHE A 239 -8.53 -0.37 18.67
CA PHE A 239 -9.69 -0.74 17.86
C PHE A 239 -10.59 -1.67 18.66
N VAL A 240 -11.74 -1.15 19.05
CA VAL A 240 -12.60 -1.77 20.09
C VAL A 240 -13.65 -2.67 19.47
N ASP A 241 -13.70 -3.93 19.92
CA ASP A 241 -14.84 -4.84 19.75
C ASP A 241 -15.98 -4.40 20.71
N ALA A 242 -16.84 -3.51 20.21
CA ALA A 242 -17.84 -2.84 21.03
C ALA A 242 -18.90 -3.78 21.59
N GLY A 243 -19.19 -4.91 20.93
CA GLY A 243 -20.14 -5.88 21.41
C GLY A 243 -19.61 -6.69 22.58
N SER A 244 -18.39 -7.23 22.46
CA SER A 244 -17.72 -8.01 23.50
C SER A 244 -17.48 -7.17 24.77
N HIS A 245 -17.16 -5.90 24.60
CA HIS A 245 -16.85 -4.99 25.71
C HIS A 245 -18.04 -4.17 26.20
N SER A 246 -19.29 -4.50 25.81
CA SER A 246 -20.49 -3.72 26.11
C SER A 246 -20.68 -3.39 27.61
N GLY A 247 -20.16 -4.23 28.53
CA GLY A 247 -20.25 -4.04 29.97
C GLY A 247 -19.31 -2.98 30.53
N TRP A 248 -18.23 -2.60 29.81
CA TRP A 248 -17.17 -1.72 30.30
C TRP A 248 -16.62 -0.74 29.23
N LEU A 249 -17.37 -0.51 28.15
CA LEU A 249 -16.98 0.44 27.08
C LEU A 249 -16.59 1.83 27.60
N GLY A 250 -17.18 2.27 28.72
CA GLY A 250 -16.83 3.54 29.34
C GLY A 250 -15.36 3.68 29.77
N GLU A 251 -14.63 2.57 29.98
CA GLU A 251 -13.22 2.63 30.33
C GLU A 251 -12.36 3.16 29.18
N PHE A 252 -12.73 2.89 27.94
CA PHE A 252 -12.03 3.42 26.77
C PHE A 252 -12.11 4.95 26.68
N SER A 253 -13.20 5.57 27.14
CA SER A 253 -13.31 7.04 27.20
C SER A 253 -12.37 7.70 28.21
N ARG A 254 -11.80 6.92 29.14
CA ARG A 254 -10.87 7.37 30.19
C ARG A 254 -9.40 7.18 29.81
N MET A 255 -9.12 6.60 28.66
CA MET A 255 -7.76 6.33 28.18
C MET A 255 -7.08 7.61 27.66
N THR A 256 -6.74 8.51 28.59
CA THR A 256 -6.11 9.79 28.24
C THR A 256 -4.80 9.60 27.49
N GLY A 257 -4.63 10.32 26.38
CA GLY A 257 -3.44 10.26 25.54
C GLY A 257 -3.38 9.05 24.59
N GLN A 258 -4.47 8.26 24.55
CA GLN A 258 -4.62 7.16 23.61
C GLN A 258 -5.64 7.55 22.51
N GLU A 259 -5.57 6.92 21.35
CA GLU A 259 -6.59 6.99 20.33
C GLU A 259 -7.50 5.77 20.44
N VAL A 260 -8.81 5.97 20.26
CA VAL A 260 -9.79 4.87 20.29
C VAL A 260 -10.58 4.88 18.98
N GLY A 261 -10.53 3.79 18.26
CA GLY A 261 -11.27 3.50 17.05
C GLY A 261 -12.23 2.34 17.22
N LEU A 262 -13.01 2.05 16.19
CA LEU A 262 -13.93 0.93 16.14
C LEU A 262 -13.31 -0.27 15.45
N HIS A 263 -13.37 -1.46 16.07
CA HIS A 263 -13.08 -2.73 15.39
C HIS A 263 -14.36 -3.31 14.78
N CYS A 264 -15.40 -3.49 15.58
CA CYS A 264 -16.68 -4.03 15.17
C CYS A 264 -17.72 -3.90 16.32
N TYR A 265 -18.96 -4.29 16.06
CA TYR A 265 -19.90 -4.63 17.11
C TYR A 265 -19.92 -6.15 17.36
N GLU A 266 -19.99 -6.95 16.28
CA GLU A 266 -19.77 -8.41 16.33
C GLU A 266 -18.48 -8.69 15.56
N HIS A 267 -17.52 -9.40 16.18
CA HIS A 267 -16.23 -9.76 15.56
C HIS A 267 -16.44 -10.77 14.41
N ARG A 268 -17.02 -10.27 13.32
CA ARG A 268 -17.46 -11.05 12.19
C ARG A 268 -17.50 -10.26 10.89
N ILE A 269 -17.18 -10.93 9.78
CA ILE A 269 -17.44 -10.48 8.42
C ILE A 269 -18.65 -11.24 7.90
N PHE A 270 -19.69 -10.52 7.47
CA PHE A 270 -20.95 -11.15 7.04
C PHE A 270 -20.96 -11.50 5.56
N LEU A 271 -20.06 -10.93 4.75
CA LEU A 271 -20.07 -11.01 3.27
C LEU A 271 -21.44 -10.57 2.67
N ASP A 272 -22.07 -9.62 3.34
CA ASP A 272 -23.34 -9.01 2.99
C ASP A 272 -23.24 -7.52 3.35
N ALA A 273 -23.22 -6.67 2.33
CA ALA A 273 -22.96 -5.23 2.48
C ALA A 273 -23.86 -4.56 3.54
N ARG A 274 -25.14 -4.95 3.62
CA ARG A 274 -26.08 -4.35 4.58
C ARG A 274 -25.78 -4.79 6.01
N LYS A 275 -25.41 -6.05 6.20
CA LYS A 275 -25.06 -6.58 7.52
C LYS A 275 -23.73 -6.04 8.00
N ASP A 276 -22.75 -5.90 7.11
CA ASP A 276 -21.46 -5.29 7.44
C ASP A 276 -21.63 -3.80 7.80
N GLU A 277 -22.43 -3.04 7.02
CA GLU A 277 -22.79 -1.66 7.35
C GLU A 277 -23.52 -1.55 8.69
N GLU A 278 -24.50 -2.42 8.96
CA GLU A 278 -25.22 -2.46 10.24
C GLU A 278 -24.29 -2.77 11.41
N ASN A 279 -23.35 -3.70 11.23
CA ASN A 279 -22.35 -4.05 12.25
C ASN A 279 -21.47 -2.84 12.60
N ILE A 280 -20.97 -2.13 11.59
CA ILE A 280 -20.19 -0.90 11.74
C ILE A 280 -21.01 0.18 12.46
N ARG A 281 -22.22 0.44 11.99
CA ARG A 281 -23.12 1.46 12.56
C ARG A 281 -23.49 1.18 14.02
N ARG A 282 -23.75 -0.08 14.37
CA ARG A 282 -24.05 -0.49 15.75
C ARG A 282 -22.84 -0.28 16.67
N GLY A 283 -21.65 -0.66 16.20
CA GLY A 283 -20.41 -0.45 16.95
C GLY A 283 -20.11 1.03 17.19
N ALA A 284 -20.20 1.86 16.16
CA ALA A 284 -20.00 3.30 16.27
C ALA A 284 -21.00 3.94 17.27
N ALA A 285 -22.29 3.58 17.18
CA ALA A 285 -23.30 4.05 18.09
C ALA A 285 -23.06 3.60 19.55
N ALA A 286 -22.54 2.39 19.77
CA ALA A 286 -22.22 1.89 21.11
C ALA A 286 -21.04 2.65 21.73
N LEU A 287 -19.99 2.94 20.96
CA LEU A 287 -18.86 3.76 21.39
C LEU A 287 -19.28 5.20 21.69
N GLU A 288 -20.06 5.82 20.81
CA GLU A 288 -20.58 7.19 21.03
C GLU A 288 -21.40 7.28 22.32
N LYS A 289 -22.27 6.30 22.58
CA LYS A 289 -23.03 6.21 23.83
C LYS A 289 -22.13 6.07 25.06
N ALA A 290 -20.97 5.45 24.92
CA ALA A 290 -19.97 5.29 25.98
C ALA A 290 -19.05 6.52 26.13
N GLY A 291 -19.28 7.59 25.35
CA GLY A 291 -18.47 8.81 25.36
C GLY A 291 -17.19 8.73 24.54
N VAL A 292 -17.12 7.80 23.60
CA VAL A 292 -15.98 7.63 22.67
C VAL A 292 -16.39 8.00 21.25
N HIS A 293 -15.81 9.06 20.72
CA HIS A 293 -15.96 9.41 19.29
C HIS A 293 -14.85 8.76 18.48
N ALA A 294 -15.19 7.68 17.76
CA ALA A 294 -14.24 6.91 16.98
C ALA A 294 -14.08 7.53 15.56
N GLU A 295 -12.89 8.02 15.24
CA GLU A 295 -12.55 8.52 13.90
C GLU A 295 -11.87 7.46 13.01
N ALA A 296 -11.50 6.30 13.57
CA ALA A 296 -10.76 5.23 12.93
C ALA A 296 -11.53 3.90 12.98
N PHE A 297 -11.28 3.06 11.97
CA PHE A 297 -11.87 1.73 11.88
C PHE A 297 -10.80 0.68 11.54
N ALA A 298 -10.98 -0.55 12.02
CA ALA A 298 -10.24 -1.72 11.56
C ALA A 298 -11.18 -2.91 11.43
N ALA A 299 -11.26 -3.51 10.25
CA ALA A 299 -12.13 -4.66 10.04
C ALA A 299 -11.61 -5.93 10.74
N PRO A 300 -12.48 -6.79 11.30
CA PRO A 300 -12.11 -8.11 11.75
C PRO A 300 -11.30 -8.89 10.70
N PHE A 301 -10.26 -9.61 11.18
CA PHE A 301 -9.35 -10.40 10.32
C PHE A 301 -8.58 -9.55 9.28
N GLY A 302 -8.52 -8.23 9.45
CA GLY A 302 -7.95 -7.32 8.46
C GLY A 302 -8.60 -7.44 7.08
N PHE A 303 -9.85 -7.89 7.01
CA PHE A 303 -10.58 -8.13 5.77
C PHE A 303 -10.93 -6.82 5.08
N TRP A 304 -10.82 -6.82 3.75
CA TRP A 304 -11.19 -5.70 2.91
C TRP A 304 -12.03 -6.15 1.71
N SER A 305 -13.06 -5.37 1.40
CA SER A 305 -13.83 -5.44 0.16
C SER A 305 -14.36 -4.07 -0.18
N SER A 306 -14.80 -3.85 -1.43
CA SER A 306 -15.41 -2.59 -1.83
C SER A 306 -16.72 -2.29 -1.07
N ASP A 307 -17.45 -3.31 -0.62
CA ASP A 307 -18.65 -3.14 0.21
C ASP A 307 -18.30 -2.61 1.60
N ILE A 308 -17.31 -3.21 2.26
CA ILE A 308 -16.82 -2.73 3.55
C ILE A 308 -16.22 -1.32 3.42
N ALA A 309 -15.44 -1.06 2.37
CA ALA A 309 -14.87 0.26 2.13
C ALA A 309 -15.97 1.33 1.98
N ARG A 310 -17.06 1.02 1.26
CA ARG A 310 -18.23 1.92 1.16
C ARG A 310 -18.92 2.14 2.51
N ALA A 311 -19.04 1.09 3.32
CA ALA A 311 -19.66 1.21 4.64
C ALA A 311 -18.81 2.07 5.58
N ILE A 312 -17.49 1.90 5.58
CA ILE A 312 -16.54 2.69 6.35
C ILE A 312 -16.60 4.17 5.92
N ASP A 313 -16.55 4.41 4.61
CA ASP A 313 -16.61 5.76 4.00
C ASP A 313 -17.91 6.45 4.33
N GLY A 314 -19.05 5.73 4.20
CA GLY A 314 -20.38 6.20 4.53
C GLY A 314 -20.61 6.47 6.03
N ALA A 315 -19.88 5.79 6.90
CA ALA A 315 -19.90 6.04 8.34
C ALA A 315 -19.03 7.24 8.76
N GLY A 316 -18.22 7.79 7.84
CA GLY A 316 -17.46 9.01 8.06
C GLY A 316 -16.13 8.81 8.81
N PHE A 317 -15.59 7.60 8.86
CA PHE A 317 -14.28 7.36 9.43
C PHE A 317 -13.18 8.05 8.59
N ARG A 318 -12.24 8.67 9.27
CA ARG A 318 -11.11 9.38 8.63
C ARG A 318 -10.09 8.43 8.03
N TYR A 319 -9.84 7.31 8.72
CA TYR A 319 -8.96 6.26 8.22
C TYR A 319 -9.42 4.88 8.67
N SER A 320 -8.94 3.87 7.95
CA SER A 320 -9.10 2.47 8.29
C SER A 320 -7.81 1.69 8.10
N SER A 321 -7.74 0.44 8.58
CA SER A 321 -6.50 -0.29 8.65
C SER A 321 -6.70 -1.78 8.42
N GLU A 322 -6.75 -2.19 7.15
CA GLU A 322 -6.96 -3.57 6.71
C GLU A 322 -5.79 -4.07 5.85
N PHE A 323 -5.06 -5.08 6.32
CA PHE A 323 -3.91 -5.63 5.59
C PHE A 323 -4.31 -6.43 4.32
N ALA A 324 -5.56 -6.81 4.17
CA ALA A 324 -6.06 -7.38 2.91
C ALA A 324 -6.19 -6.35 1.77
N TRP A 325 -6.21 -5.03 2.06
CA TRP A 325 -6.06 -3.98 1.06
C TRP A 325 -4.58 -3.69 0.76
N ALA A 326 -3.79 -3.45 1.80
CA ALA A 326 -2.37 -3.21 1.74
C ALA A 326 -1.73 -3.56 3.08
N CYS A 327 -0.52 -4.09 3.08
CA CYS A 327 0.27 -4.33 4.27
C CYS A 327 1.68 -3.79 4.05
N ASP A 328 2.36 -3.44 5.14
CA ASP A 328 3.75 -2.93 5.10
C ASP A 328 3.99 -1.83 4.06
N ALA A 329 3.05 -0.91 3.93
CA ALA A 329 3.04 0.09 2.88
C ALA A 329 2.78 1.49 3.43
N TYR A 330 2.94 2.49 2.58
CA TYR A 330 2.57 3.87 2.91
C TYR A 330 1.04 4.03 2.95
N PRO A 331 0.51 4.90 3.83
CA PRO A 331 -0.90 5.25 3.82
C PRO A 331 -1.34 5.80 2.46
N GLN A 332 -2.47 5.32 1.98
CA GLN A 332 -3.04 5.77 0.72
C GLN A 332 -4.56 5.57 0.69
N HIS A 333 -5.22 6.27 -0.21
CA HIS A 333 -6.66 6.09 -0.38
C HIS A 333 -6.95 4.85 -1.20
N PRO A 334 -7.86 3.98 -0.76
CA PRO A 334 -8.27 2.82 -1.54
C PRO A 334 -8.86 3.24 -2.90
N PHE A 335 -8.50 2.45 -3.90
CA PHE A 335 -9.03 2.58 -5.25
C PHE A 335 -9.53 1.20 -5.70
N ALA A 336 -10.83 1.07 -5.91
CA ALA A 336 -11.47 -0.14 -6.39
C ALA A 336 -12.75 0.22 -7.16
N ASP A 337 -13.20 -0.66 -8.03
CA ASP A 337 -14.39 -0.44 -8.87
C ASP A 337 -14.32 0.90 -9.64
N PHE A 338 -13.12 1.28 -10.10
CA PHE A 338 -12.81 2.54 -10.80
C PHE A 338 -13.11 3.81 -9.97
N ALA A 339 -13.22 3.69 -8.64
CA ALA A 339 -13.48 4.79 -7.73
C ALA A 339 -12.43 4.87 -6.60
N ARG A 340 -12.12 6.10 -6.20
CA ARG A 340 -11.32 6.38 -4.99
C ARG A 340 -12.26 6.56 -3.80
N TYR A 341 -11.91 5.92 -2.69
CA TYR A 341 -12.59 6.12 -1.40
C TYR A 341 -11.94 7.27 -0.64
N SER A 342 -12.73 8.00 0.17
CA SER A 342 -12.24 9.15 0.94
C SER A 342 -11.54 8.73 2.22
N THR A 343 -11.90 7.60 2.81
CA THR A 343 -11.26 7.05 4.01
C THR A 343 -9.82 6.63 3.69
N LEU A 344 -8.84 7.16 4.43
CA LEU A 344 -7.43 6.81 4.25
C LEU A 344 -7.16 5.40 4.77
N GLN A 345 -6.51 4.56 3.98
CA GLN A 345 -6.02 3.26 4.42
C GLN A 345 -4.65 3.40 5.07
N VAL A 346 -4.49 2.92 6.30
CA VAL A 346 -3.24 2.90 7.06
C VAL A 346 -2.78 1.44 7.22
N PRO A 347 -1.89 0.94 6.35
CA PRO A 347 -1.45 -0.45 6.37
C PRO A 347 -0.59 -0.75 7.59
N VAL A 348 -0.73 -1.95 8.14
CA VAL A 348 0.09 -2.44 9.25
C VAL A 348 0.97 -3.61 8.81
N HIS A 349 2.04 -3.87 9.55
CA HIS A 349 2.83 -5.08 9.42
C HIS A 349 1.96 -6.30 9.78
N PRO A 350 1.84 -7.30 8.87
CA PRO A 350 0.82 -8.33 9.01
C PRO A 350 1.12 -9.41 10.05
N VAL A 351 2.36 -9.49 10.55
CA VAL A 351 2.77 -10.51 11.51
C VAL A 351 2.67 -9.97 12.93
N ALA A 352 1.67 -10.42 13.68
CA ALA A 352 1.50 -10.08 15.10
C ALA A 352 2.32 -11.02 16.01
N ILE A 353 2.49 -10.65 17.28
CA ILE A 353 3.16 -11.47 18.32
C ILE A 353 2.47 -12.84 18.43
N GLY A 354 1.13 -12.86 18.46
CA GLY A 354 0.35 -14.10 18.52
C GLY A 354 0.64 -15.05 17.34
N THR A 355 0.83 -14.49 16.12
CA THR A 355 1.19 -15.30 14.94
C THR A 355 2.58 -15.94 15.11
N LEU A 356 3.58 -15.19 15.60
CA LEU A 356 4.91 -15.73 15.88
C LEU A 356 4.87 -16.81 16.99
N ARG A 357 4.08 -16.57 18.04
CA ARG A 357 3.90 -17.51 19.13
C ARG A 357 3.29 -18.83 18.65
N ARG A 358 2.23 -18.78 17.84
CA ARG A 358 1.65 -19.99 17.20
C ARG A 358 2.66 -20.74 16.34
N CYS A 359 3.67 -20.03 15.78
CA CYS A 359 4.79 -20.64 15.06
C CYS A 359 5.90 -21.16 15.97
N GLY A 360 5.75 -21.13 17.30
CA GLY A 360 6.71 -21.67 18.26
C GLY A 360 7.90 -20.74 18.57
N TYR A 361 7.79 -19.44 18.30
CA TYR A 361 8.84 -18.48 18.61
C TYR A 361 8.90 -18.19 20.12
N THR A 362 10.10 -18.20 20.68
CA THR A 362 10.34 -17.73 22.03
C THR A 362 10.26 -16.20 22.12
N PRO A 363 10.04 -15.59 23.30
CA PRO A 363 10.05 -14.13 23.48
C PRO A 363 11.30 -13.44 22.93
N ALA A 364 12.48 -14.05 23.11
CA ALA A 364 13.73 -13.52 22.58
C ALA A 364 13.76 -13.51 21.04
N GLN A 365 13.22 -14.55 20.41
CA GLN A 365 13.11 -14.66 18.94
C GLN A 365 12.09 -13.69 18.38
N MET A 366 10.94 -13.52 19.05
CA MET A 366 9.94 -12.51 18.68
C MET A 366 10.50 -11.10 18.75
N SER A 367 11.22 -10.78 19.84
CA SER A 367 11.90 -9.50 20.01
C SER A 367 12.97 -9.26 18.93
N GLN A 368 13.73 -10.29 18.55
CA GLN A 368 14.70 -10.17 17.45
C GLN A 368 14.01 -9.93 16.11
N TYR A 369 12.94 -10.66 15.82
CA TYR A 369 12.15 -10.47 14.60
C TYR A 369 11.70 -9.01 14.43
N TYR A 370 11.09 -8.41 15.46
CA TYR A 370 10.64 -7.02 15.36
C TYR A 370 11.80 -6.03 15.27
N ARG A 371 12.93 -6.29 15.95
CA ARG A 371 14.13 -5.46 15.77
C ARG A 371 14.64 -5.46 14.34
N ASP A 372 14.64 -6.61 13.69
CA ASP A 372 15.08 -6.75 12.30
C ASP A 372 14.12 -6.03 11.34
N VAL A 373 12.80 -6.18 11.55
CA VAL A 373 11.77 -5.46 10.79
C VAL A 373 11.91 -3.94 10.96
N VAL A 374 12.04 -3.45 12.20
CA VAL A 374 12.22 -2.03 12.48
C VAL A 374 13.50 -1.50 11.82
N ALA A 375 14.63 -2.19 11.98
CA ALA A 375 15.89 -1.77 11.38
C ALA A 375 15.80 -1.67 9.84
N ALA A 376 15.20 -2.66 9.19
CA ALA A 376 15.01 -2.66 7.75
C ALA A 376 14.12 -1.50 7.28
N LYS A 377 12.99 -1.26 7.96
CA LYS A 377 12.06 -0.18 7.62
C LYS A 377 12.63 1.22 7.86
N VAL A 378 13.38 1.41 8.95
CA VAL A 378 14.06 2.69 9.22
C VAL A 378 15.06 3.03 8.12
N VAL A 379 15.88 2.06 7.69
CA VAL A 379 16.86 2.26 6.61
C VAL A 379 16.18 2.66 5.29
N ARG A 380 15.00 2.09 5.01
CA ARG A 380 14.24 2.38 3.78
C ARG A 380 13.32 3.61 3.88
N GLY A 381 13.17 4.19 5.07
CA GLY A 381 12.24 5.30 5.31
C GLY A 381 10.77 4.88 5.17
N GLU A 382 10.44 3.65 5.54
CA GLU A 382 9.09 3.10 5.50
C GLU A 382 8.34 3.34 6.83
N PRO A 383 6.98 3.34 6.82
CA PRO A 383 6.22 3.45 8.06
C PRO A 383 6.37 2.20 8.94
N LEU A 384 6.33 2.43 10.26
CA LEU A 384 6.49 1.42 11.31
C LEU A 384 5.13 1.20 11.99
N PHE A 385 4.17 0.62 11.27
CA PHE A 385 2.83 0.37 11.78
C PHE A 385 2.71 -1.11 12.17
N PHE A 386 2.44 -1.36 13.46
CA PHE A 386 2.29 -2.71 14.00
C PHE A 386 0.91 -2.88 14.63
N TYR A 387 0.39 -4.11 14.64
CA TYR A 387 -0.84 -4.44 15.35
C TYR A 387 -0.62 -5.60 16.31
N GLN A 388 -1.39 -5.61 17.39
CA GLN A 388 -1.35 -6.65 18.41
C GLN A 388 -2.75 -6.84 18.99
N HIS A 389 -2.90 -7.89 19.80
CA HIS A 389 -4.11 -8.19 20.55
C HIS A 389 -3.80 -8.30 22.04
N PRO A 390 -4.76 -8.02 22.93
CA PRO A 390 -4.66 -8.40 24.34
C PRO A 390 -4.71 -9.93 24.48
N GLY A 391 -4.22 -10.46 25.58
CA GLY A 391 -4.43 -11.83 26.00
C GLY A 391 -3.93 -12.92 25.05
N HIS A 392 -2.71 -12.85 24.61
CA HIS A 392 -2.11 -13.85 23.69
C HIS A 392 -2.21 -15.31 24.17
N GLY A 393 -2.68 -15.58 25.39
CA GLY A 393 -2.99 -16.92 25.88
C GLY A 393 -4.23 -17.55 25.27
N HIS A 394 -5.09 -16.77 24.64
CA HIS A 394 -6.34 -17.25 24.05
C HIS A 394 -6.23 -17.67 22.58
N TRP A 395 -5.11 -17.36 21.95
CA TRP A 395 -4.89 -17.63 20.52
C TRP A 395 -3.94 -18.80 20.27
N ASP A 396 -3.65 -19.57 21.30
CA ASP A 396 -2.76 -20.76 21.27
C ASP A 396 -3.46 -22.05 20.87
#